data_286313b0d1d455f6d5f461eaae47e7bd
#
_entry.id   286313b0d1d455f6d5f461eaae47e7bd
#
_cell.length_a   1.000
_cell.length_b   1.000
_cell.length_c   1.000
_cell.angle_alpha   90.00
_cell.angle_beta   90.00
_cell.angle_gamma   90.00
#
_symmetry.space_group_name_H-M   'P 1'
#
loop_
_entity.id
_entity.type
_entity.pdbx_description
1 polymer ?
#
loop_
_entity_poly.entity_id
_entity_poly.type
_entity_poly.pdbx_seq_one_letter_code
_entity_poly.pdbx_strand_id
1 'polypeptide(L)'
;MSINSVSEVEKIIQEYIEQKQKSHSYHKRKNDAEKEYNKLLVSCGGEQKNFSLEQANKIYHAFKEMQLNEELLKDAEDKFNEADEKLRELGSILFHASITADIRIPPTNGEGILSKQVTVSFPNGQALVI
;
A
#
# COMPACT_ATOMS: atom_id res chain seq x y z
N MET A 1 -10.73 -22.24 21.72
CA MET A 1 -11.41 -22.70 20.53
C MET A 1 -10.55 -22.48 19.29
N SER A 2 -10.41 -23.52 18.49
CA SER A 2 -9.59 -23.50 17.28
C SER A 2 -10.06 -22.49 16.22
N ILE A 3 -11.33 -22.11 16.27
CA ILE A 3 -11.92 -21.16 15.32
C ILE A 3 -11.24 -19.79 15.38
N ASN A 4 -10.87 -19.34 16.56
CA ASN A 4 -10.23 -18.04 16.75
C ASN A 4 -8.81 -18.01 16.15
N SER A 5 -8.07 -19.10 16.25
CA SER A 5 -6.73 -19.21 15.68
C SER A 5 -6.75 -19.15 14.15
N VAL A 6 -7.70 -19.85 13.54
CA VAL A 6 -7.87 -19.83 12.07
C VAL A 6 -8.25 -18.42 11.61
N SER A 7 -9.16 -17.77 12.35
CA SER A 7 -9.56 -16.39 12.04
C SER A 7 -8.40 -15.40 12.14
N GLU A 8 -7.53 -15.58 13.12
CA GLU A 8 -6.34 -14.72 13.27
C GLU A 8 -5.36 -14.89 12.11
N VAL A 9 -5.11 -16.13 11.69
CA VAL A 9 -4.24 -16.40 10.55
C VAL A 9 -4.80 -15.79 9.28
N GLU A 10 -6.10 -15.94 9.03
CA GLU A 10 -6.77 -15.31 7.89
C GLU A 10 -6.62 -13.79 7.93
N LYS A 11 -6.79 -13.18 9.10
CA LYS A 11 -6.64 -11.74 9.26
C LYS A 11 -5.21 -11.27 8.95
N ILE A 12 -4.22 -12.02 9.39
CA ILE A 12 -2.82 -11.69 9.12
C ILE A 12 -2.56 -11.70 7.61
N ILE A 13 -3.02 -12.72 6.91
CA ILE A 13 -2.86 -12.84 5.47
C ILE A 13 -3.65 -11.74 4.75
N GLN A 14 -4.88 -11.49 5.18
CA GLN A 14 -5.75 -10.44 4.65
C GLN A 14 -5.08 -9.07 4.79
N GLU A 15 -4.58 -8.76 5.97
CA GLU A 15 -3.90 -7.50 6.28
C GLU A 15 -2.64 -7.31 5.43
N TYR A 16 -1.85 -8.36 5.29
CA TYR A 16 -0.66 -8.32 4.45
C TYR A 16 -0.99 -7.96 3.01
N ILE A 17 -1.98 -8.62 2.43
CA ILE A 17 -2.37 -8.38 1.04
C ILE A 17 -2.96 -6.98 0.86
N GLU A 18 -3.85 -6.56 1.77
CA GLU A 18 -4.46 -5.24 1.72
C GLU A 18 -3.45 -4.12 1.82
N GLN A 19 -2.53 -4.21 2.77
CA GLN A 19 -1.54 -3.16 2.97
C GLN A 19 -0.51 -3.14 1.84
N LYS A 20 -0.19 -4.29 1.27
CA LYS A 20 0.67 -4.37 0.09
C LYS A 20 0.03 -3.63 -1.09
N GLN A 21 -1.25 -3.84 -1.34
CA GLN A 21 -1.99 -3.16 -2.41
C GLN A 21 -2.09 -1.66 -2.16
N LYS A 22 -2.39 -1.26 -0.93
CA LYS A 22 -2.48 0.16 -0.55
C LYS A 22 -1.14 0.85 -0.70
N SER A 23 -0.06 0.23 -0.23
CA SER A 23 1.28 0.75 -0.36
C SER A 23 1.65 0.98 -1.82
N HIS A 24 1.36 0.01 -2.68
CA HIS A 24 1.62 0.11 -4.11
C HIS A 24 0.81 1.23 -4.75
N SER A 25 -0.48 1.34 -4.42
CA SER A 25 -1.37 2.38 -4.94
C SER A 25 -0.93 3.78 -4.50
N TYR A 26 -0.60 3.95 -3.22
CA TYR A 26 -0.16 5.24 -2.71
C TYR A 26 1.22 5.63 -3.24
N HIS A 27 2.08 4.66 -3.48
CA HIS A 27 3.39 4.92 -4.09
C HIS A 27 3.22 5.51 -5.49
N LYS A 28 2.31 4.93 -6.27
CA LYS A 28 1.99 5.46 -7.60
C LYS A 28 1.40 6.86 -7.52
N ARG A 29 0.44 7.09 -6.60
CA ARG A 29 -0.16 8.41 -6.40
C ARG A 29 0.86 9.46 -5.99
N LYS A 30 1.77 9.08 -5.10
CA LYS A 30 2.86 9.97 -4.68
C LYS A 30 3.73 10.37 -5.86
N ASN A 31 4.14 9.40 -6.68
CA ASN A 31 4.97 9.65 -7.85
C ASN A 31 4.25 10.54 -8.87
N ASP A 32 2.97 10.31 -9.11
CA ASP A 32 2.17 11.11 -10.02
C ASP A 32 2.00 12.55 -9.49
N ALA A 33 1.75 12.70 -8.20
CA ALA A 33 1.64 14.02 -7.57
C ALA A 33 2.96 14.79 -7.60
N GLU A 34 4.07 14.11 -7.40
CA GLU A 34 5.41 14.69 -7.47
C GLU A 34 5.72 15.18 -8.89
N LYS A 35 5.38 14.38 -9.89
CA LYS A 35 5.55 14.77 -11.30
C LYS A 35 4.72 15.99 -11.63
N GLU A 36 3.47 16.03 -11.19
CA GLU A 36 2.59 17.17 -11.42
C GLU A 36 3.11 18.44 -10.75
N TYR A 37 3.58 18.33 -9.52
CA TYR A 37 4.17 19.46 -8.79
C TYR A 37 5.39 20.00 -9.53
N ASN A 38 6.31 19.13 -9.95
CA ASN A 38 7.50 19.51 -10.69
C ASN A 38 7.17 20.15 -12.05
N LYS A 39 6.18 19.58 -12.74
CA LYS A 39 5.70 20.10 -14.02
C LYS A 39 5.14 21.52 -13.87
N LEU A 40 4.36 21.76 -12.82
CA LEU A 40 3.82 23.09 -12.53
C LEU A 40 4.91 24.11 -12.22
N LEU A 41 5.91 23.70 -11.44
CA LEU A 41 7.04 24.58 -11.14
C LEU A 41 7.79 25.00 -12.41
N VAL A 42 8.05 24.05 -13.31
CA VAL A 42 8.76 24.31 -14.55
C VAL A 42 7.92 25.14 -15.49
N SER A 43 6.63 24.81 -15.69
CA SER A 43 5.77 25.48 -16.64
C SER A 43 5.33 26.88 -16.22
N CYS A 44 5.18 27.10 -14.91
CA CYS A 44 4.71 28.38 -14.39
C CYS A 44 5.82 29.38 -14.08
N GLY A 45 7.00 28.90 -13.75
CA GLY A 45 8.04 29.79 -13.25
C GLY A 45 9.31 29.81 -14.07
N GLY A 46 9.79 28.66 -14.51
CA GLY A 46 11.12 28.59 -15.07
C GLY A 46 12.14 29.29 -14.16
N GLU A 47 12.92 30.19 -14.71
CA GLU A 47 13.87 30.99 -13.95
C GLU A 47 13.22 32.23 -13.35
N GLN A 48 12.03 32.63 -13.79
CA GLN A 48 11.31 33.76 -13.25
C GLN A 48 10.63 33.35 -11.94
N LYS A 49 10.84 34.18 -10.92
CA LYS A 49 10.32 33.94 -9.57
C LYS A 49 9.02 34.68 -9.28
N ASN A 50 8.40 35.24 -10.32
CA ASN A 50 7.14 35.98 -10.17
C ASN A 50 5.99 35.10 -10.66
N PHE A 51 5.19 34.62 -9.72
CA PHE A 51 4.00 33.84 -10.02
C PHE A 51 2.76 34.71 -9.88
N SER A 52 1.78 34.50 -10.76
CA SER A 52 0.44 35.07 -10.54
C SER A 52 -0.20 34.38 -9.32
N LEU A 53 -1.22 35.00 -8.76
CA LEU A 53 -1.95 34.42 -7.64
C LEU A 53 -2.54 33.05 -8.00
N GLU A 54 -3.06 32.92 -9.23
CA GLU A 54 -3.61 31.68 -9.71
C GLU A 54 -2.55 30.58 -9.83
N GLN A 55 -1.38 30.92 -10.38
CA GLN A 55 -0.26 29.99 -10.48
C GLN A 55 0.22 29.53 -9.10
N ALA A 56 0.41 30.47 -8.18
CA ALA A 56 0.81 30.16 -6.82
C ALA A 56 -0.18 29.23 -6.12
N ASN A 57 -1.49 29.45 -6.35
CA ASN A 57 -2.53 28.62 -5.78
C ASN A 57 -2.47 27.18 -6.32
N LYS A 58 -2.27 27.04 -7.64
CA LYS A 58 -2.12 25.70 -8.24
C LYS A 58 -0.91 24.97 -7.72
N ILE A 59 0.22 25.65 -7.59
CA ILE A 59 1.46 25.07 -7.05
C ILE A 59 1.26 24.65 -5.59
N TYR A 60 0.61 25.49 -4.80
CA TYR A 60 0.30 25.18 -3.41
C TYR A 60 -0.56 23.94 -3.26
N HIS A 61 -1.62 23.83 -4.07
CA HIS A 61 -2.48 22.65 -4.03
C HIS A 61 -1.74 21.37 -4.47
N ALA A 62 -0.91 21.47 -5.50
CA ALA A 62 -0.11 20.32 -5.95
C ALA A 62 0.87 19.89 -4.87
N PHE A 63 1.48 20.82 -4.17
CA PHE A 63 2.36 20.52 -3.05
C PHE A 63 1.63 19.82 -1.90
N LYS A 64 0.44 20.31 -1.55
CA LYS A 64 -0.38 19.71 -0.50
C LYS A 64 -0.82 18.30 -0.86
N GLU A 65 -1.18 18.09 -2.12
CA GLU A 65 -1.54 16.75 -2.62
C GLU A 65 -0.35 15.79 -2.51
N MET A 66 0.83 16.25 -2.88
CA MET A 66 2.06 15.46 -2.76
C MET A 66 2.34 15.09 -1.30
N GLN A 67 2.23 16.04 -0.37
CA GLN A 67 2.43 15.79 1.05
C GLN A 67 1.42 14.79 1.60
N LEU A 68 0.15 14.93 1.23
CA LEU A 68 -0.89 14.00 1.66
C LEU A 68 -0.60 12.58 1.21
N ASN A 69 -0.20 12.42 -0.04
CA ASN A 69 0.14 11.10 -0.58
C ASN A 69 1.39 10.50 0.09
N GLU A 70 2.36 11.33 0.47
CA GLU A 70 3.53 10.87 1.22
C GLU A 70 3.13 10.35 2.61
N GLU A 71 2.24 11.05 3.30
CA GLU A 71 1.74 10.63 4.61
C GLU A 71 0.93 9.33 4.52
N LEU A 72 0.08 9.22 3.51
CA LEU A 72 -0.72 8.02 3.28
C LEU A 72 0.17 6.82 2.94
N LEU A 73 1.20 7.04 2.14
CA LEU A 73 2.16 6.00 1.80
C LEU A 73 2.92 5.52 3.03
N LYS A 74 3.39 6.43 3.85
CA LYS A 74 4.11 6.10 5.07
C LYS A 74 3.25 5.25 6.02
N ASP A 75 2.00 5.66 6.22
CA ASP A 75 1.07 4.91 7.05
C ASP A 75 0.82 3.50 6.51
N ALA A 76 0.63 3.38 5.19
CA ALA A 76 0.44 2.08 4.55
C ALA A 76 1.69 1.20 4.65
N GLU A 77 2.88 1.78 4.50
CA GLU A 77 4.13 1.04 4.66
C GLU A 77 4.34 0.54 6.08
N ASP A 78 4.02 1.37 7.08
CA ASP A 78 4.11 0.97 8.48
C ASP A 78 3.19 -0.20 8.79
N LYS A 79 1.95 -0.14 8.30
CA LYS A 79 0.98 -1.23 8.48
C LYS A 79 1.39 -2.49 7.72
N PHE A 80 1.96 -2.32 6.54
CA PHE A 80 2.48 -3.44 5.76
C PHE A 80 3.63 -4.13 6.51
N ASN A 81 4.54 -3.35 7.07
CA ASN A 81 5.66 -3.90 7.84
C ASN A 81 5.19 -4.67 9.06
N GLU A 82 4.17 -4.20 9.76
CA GLU A 82 3.56 -4.94 10.87
C GLU A 82 2.97 -6.26 10.43
N ALA A 83 2.24 -6.26 9.31
CA ALA A 83 1.66 -7.48 8.75
C ALA A 83 2.74 -8.45 8.27
N ASP A 84 3.80 -7.94 7.66
CA ASP A 84 4.94 -8.74 7.21
C ASP A 84 5.64 -9.42 8.39
N GLU A 85 5.82 -8.70 9.50
CA GLU A 85 6.39 -9.25 10.72
C GLU A 85 5.56 -10.41 11.26
N LYS A 86 4.25 -10.25 11.30
CA LYS A 86 3.34 -11.31 11.73
C LYS A 86 3.42 -12.53 10.82
N LEU A 87 3.53 -12.33 9.51
CA LEU A 87 3.71 -13.43 8.58
C LEU A 87 5.05 -14.15 8.78
N ARG A 88 6.10 -13.41 9.09
CA ARG A 88 7.41 -14.02 9.41
C ARG A 88 7.34 -14.87 10.67
N GLU A 89 6.60 -14.44 11.67
CA GLU A 89 6.36 -15.23 12.88
C GLU A 89 5.66 -16.55 12.53
N LEU A 90 4.63 -16.49 11.68
CA LEU A 90 3.97 -17.70 11.19
C LEU A 90 4.94 -18.59 10.42
N GLY A 91 5.80 -18.00 9.60
CA GLY A 91 6.81 -18.73 8.86
C GLY A 91 7.81 -19.47 9.74
N SER A 92 8.13 -18.93 10.91
CA SER A 92 9.01 -19.59 11.86
C SER A 92 8.35 -20.81 12.51
N ILE A 93 7.03 -20.78 12.65
CA ILE A 93 6.24 -21.90 13.19
C ILE A 93 5.93 -22.94 12.11
N LEU A 94 5.57 -22.46 10.91
CA LEU A 94 5.11 -23.28 9.81
C LEU A 94 6.19 -23.44 8.72
N PHE A 95 7.40 -23.61 9.14
CA PHE A 95 8.55 -23.76 8.25
C PHE A 95 8.32 -24.89 7.22
N HIS A 96 8.49 -24.59 5.95
CA HIS A 96 8.23 -25.48 4.82
C HIS A 96 6.76 -25.90 4.64
N ALA A 97 5.83 -25.30 5.39
CA ALA A 97 4.41 -25.56 5.21
C ALA A 97 3.77 -24.55 4.25
N SER A 98 2.53 -24.81 3.91
CA SER A 98 1.73 -23.84 3.15
C SER A 98 0.31 -23.76 3.72
N ILE A 99 -0.31 -22.59 3.57
CA ILE A 99 -1.68 -22.34 4.01
C ILE A 99 -2.46 -21.83 2.82
N THR A 100 -3.64 -22.39 2.61
CA THR A 100 -4.57 -21.88 1.58
C THR A 100 -5.75 -21.25 2.29
N ALA A 101 -6.09 -20.03 1.92
CA ALA A 101 -7.19 -19.29 2.53
C ALA A 101 -7.96 -18.50 1.48
N ASP A 102 -9.25 -18.30 1.75
CA ASP A 102 -10.10 -17.44 0.93
C ASP A 102 -9.99 -16.02 1.47
N ILE A 103 -9.42 -15.14 0.67
CA ILE A 103 -9.14 -13.76 1.08
C ILE A 103 -10.03 -12.81 0.28
N ARG A 104 -10.55 -11.81 0.96
CA ARG A 104 -11.29 -10.72 0.33
C ARG A 104 -10.33 -9.66 -0.12
N ILE A 105 -10.28 -9.41 -1.42
CA ILE A 105 -9.40 -8.41 -2.00
C ILE A 105 -10.25 -7.19 -2.39
N PRO A 106 -9.92 -6.00 -1.87
CA PRO A 106 -10.62 -4.78 -2.28
C PRO A 106 -10.41 -4.54 -3.77
N PRO A 107 -11.45 -4.17 -4.51
CA PRO A 107 -11.31 -3.92 -5.94
C PRO A 107 -10.51 -2.65 -6.19
N THR A 108 -9.66 -2.68 -7.21
CA THR A 108 -8.89 -1.52 -7.64
C THR A 108 -9.72 -0.54 -8.46
N ASN A 109 -10.88 -0.98 -8.94
CA ASN A 109 -11.76 -0.21 -9.86
C ASN A 109 -13.13 0.13 -9.29
N GLY A 110 -13.35 -0.04 -7.98
CA GLY A 110 -14.60 0.33 -7.34
C GLY A 110 -15.72 -0.70 -7.45
N GLU A 111 -15.48 -1.83 -8.08
CA GLU A 111 -16.46 -2.92 -8.15
C GLU A 111 -16.31 -3.84 -6.94
N GLY A 112 -17.28 -4.05 -6.18
CA GLY A 112 -17.39 -4.90 -5.01
C GLY A 112 -16.19 -5.77 -4.57
N ILE A 113 -16.25 -6.31 -3.38
CA ILE A 113 -15.16 -7.13 -2.81
C ILE A 113 -15.12 -8.48 -3.51
N LEU A 114 -13.96 -8.82 -4.09
CA LEU A 114 -13.74 -10.11 -4.71
C LEU A 114 -13.11 -11.08 -3.71
N SER A 115 -13.65 -12.28 -3.62
CA SER A 115 -13.06 -13.34 -2.84
C SER A 115 -12.08 -14.12 -3.72
N LYS A 116 -10.85 -14.29 -3.25
CA LYS A 116 -9.82 -15.01 -3.98
C LYS A 116 -9.15 -16.03 -3.06
N GLN A 117 -8.91 -17.21 -3.58
CA GLN A 117 -8.13 -18.21 -2.88
C GLN A 117 -6.64 -17.88 -3.01
N VAL A 118 -5.97 -17.77 -1.89
CA VAL A 118 -4.57 -17.42 -1.82
C VAL A 118 -3.82 -18.53 -1.09
N THR A 119 -2.69 -18.95 -1.63
CA THR A 119 -1.80 -19.90 -0.98
C THR A 119 -0.55 -19.17 -0.50
N VAL A 120 -0.27 -19.27 0.79
CA VAL A 120 0.92 -18.72 1.41
C VAL A 120 1.83 -19.89 1.78
N SER A 121 3.03 -19.90 1.26
CA SER A 121 4.03 -20.92 1.58
C SER A 121 5.24 -20.27 2.25
N PHE A 122 5.97 -21.08 2.99
CA PHE A 122 7.13 -20.62 3.75
C PHE A 122 8.37 -21.47 3.42
N PRO A 123 8.90 -21.37 2.19
CA PRO A 123 9.99 -22.26 1.75
C PRO A 123 11.26 -22.15 2.58
N ASN A 124 11.59 -21.00 3.10
CA ASN A 124 12.77 -20.81 3.98
C ASN A 124 12.39 -19.93 5.19
N GLY A 125 11.19 -20.13 5.71
CA GLY A 125 10.66 -19.27 6.76
C GLY A 125 10.20 -17.90 6.28
N GLN A 126 10.35 -17.62 4.98
CA GLN A 126 9.86 -16.38 4.37
C GLN A 126 8.56 -16.63 3.64
N ALA A 127 7.61 -15.70 3.77
CA ALA A 127 6.31 -15.83 3.15
C ALA A 127 6.40 -15.65 1.63
N LEU A 128 5.82 -16.60 0.91
CA LEU A 128 5.60 -16.52 -0.53
C LEU A 128 4.10 -16.60 -0.77
N VAL A 129 3.50 -15.54 -1.29
CA VAL A 129 2.05 -15.44 -1.50
C VAL A 129 1.76 -15.58 -2.98
N ILE A 130 0.91 -16.55 -3.30
CA ILE A 130 0.53 -16.81 -4.69
C ILE A 130 -0.96 -16.64 -4.88
#